data_8acdaea3d8bc496785e07b4124695bb7
#
_entry.id   8acdaea3d8bc496785e07b4124695bb7
#
_cell.length_a   1.000
_cell.length_b   1.000
_cell.length_c   1.000
_cell.angle_alpha   90.00
_cell.angle_beta   90.00
_cell.angle_gamma   90.00
#
_symmetry.space_group_name_H-M   'P 1'
#
loop_
_entity.id
_entity.type
_entity.pdbx_description
1 polymer ?
#
loop_
_entity_poly.entity_id
_entity_poly.type
_entity_poly.pdbx_seq_one_letter_code
_entity_poly.pdbx_strand_id
1 'polypeptide(L)'
;AFSLLPFDSTLRDDLRLQRTLSRAAHSQAIEKLRAFTPEKPGVSGVLEAATAVSGTRRLVFLVSDFLWSTEDARRAGEALAFHDVVPVEIDDSLQLDELPDWGLLNLRDLETGSRRLVAMRPSLKARWQATRQEQRARTRQVFDTTAREMFTIRDRIDWMRLTSFLLYGSV
;
A
#
# COMPACT_ATOMS: atom_id res chain seq x y z
N ALA A 1 -0.67 21.55 6.48
CA ALA A 1 -0.32 20.58 7.54
C ALA A 1 -0.73 19.19 7.10
N PHE A 2 0.04 18.19 7.46
CA PHE A 2 -0.35 16.79 7.26
C PHE A 2 -0.13 15.96 8.53
N SER A 3 -0.75 14.80 8.58
CA SER A 3 -0.54 13.77 9.59
C SER A 3 -0.17 12.46 8.89
N LEU A 4 0.53 11.58 9.61
CA LEU A 4 0.88 10.25 9.14
C LEU A 4 0.33 9.22 10.13
N LEU A 5 -0.35 8.23 9.63
CA LEU A 5 -1.00 7.16 10.39
C LEU A 5 -0.52 5.79 9.84
N PRO A 6 0.68 5.34 10.22
CA PRO A 6 1.16 4.04 9.79
C PRO A 6 0.35 2.92 10.45
N PHE A 7 0.10 1.85 9.71
CA PHE A 7 -0.62 0.68 10.21
C PHE A 7 -0.03 -0.62 9.65
N ASP A 8 -0.20 -1.66 10.41
CA ASP A 8 -0.07 -3.07 10.02
C ASP A 8 -1.38 -3.79 10.41
N SER A 9 -1.35 -4.85 11.18
CA SER A 9 -2.54 -5.43 11.80
C SER A 9 -3.23 -4.49 12.81
N THR A 10 -2.56 -3.43 13.24
CA THR A 10 -3.04 -2.40 14.17
C THR A 10 -2.55 -1.02 13.74
N LEU A 11 -3.17 0.04 14.24
CA LEU A 11 -2.63 1.40 14.10
C LEU A 11 -1.31 1.52 14.88
N ARG A 12 -0.26 2.03 14.23
CA ARG A 12 1.08 2.18 14.83
C ARG A 12 1.24 3.57 15.43
N ASP A 13 0.75 3.73 16.65
CA ASP A 13 0.85 5.02 17.38
C ASP A 13 2.29 5.43 17.68
N ASP A 14 3.22 4.47 17.80
CA ASP A 14 4.65 4.70 17.99
C ASP A 14 5.31 5.41 16.79
N LEU A 15 4.76 5.23 15.59
CA LEU A 15 5.22 5.85 14.34
C LEU A 15 4.34 7.01 13.89
N ARG A 16 3.25 7.25 14.59
CA ARG A 16 2.26 8.27 14.23
C ARG A 16 2.88 9.66 14.23
N LEU A 17 2.57 10.45 13.22
CA LEU A 17 2.84 11.87 13.18
C LEU A 17 1.51 12.62 13.30
N GLN A 18 1.35 13.36 14.39
CA GLN A 18 0.20 14.25 14.57
C GLN A 18 0.28 15.42 13.57
N ARG A 19 -0.86 16.04 13.31
CA ARG A 19 -0.99 17.13 12.35
C ARG A 19 0.02 18.25 12.65
N THR A 20 0.93 18.47 11.71
CA THR A 20 2.01 19.45 11.85
C THR A 20 2.40 20.10 10.52
N LEU A 21 3.04 21.25 10.59
CA LEU A 21 3.75 21.92 9.48
C LEU A 21 5.27 21.86 9.70
N SER A 22 5.74 21.32 10.80
CA SER A 22 7.17 21.26 11.14
C SER A 22 7.95 20.34 10.22
N ARG A 23 8.93 20.88 9.50
CA ARG A 23 9.86 20.10 8.67
C ARG A 23 10.68 19.11 9.50
N ALA A 24 11.07 19.53 10.71
CA ALA A 24 11.84 18.66 11.62
C ALA A 24 11.00 17.43 12.03
N ALA A 25 9.72 17.62 12.35
CA ALA A 25 8.83 16.52 12.68
C ALA A 25 8.63 15.56 11.49
N HIS A 26 8.58 16.09 10.26
CA HIS A 26 8.52 15.27 9.04
C HIS A 26 9.78 14.42 8.87
N SER A 27 10.96 15.01 9.01
CA SER A 27 12.23 14.29 8.90
C SER A 27 12.34 13.18 9.95
N GLN A 28 11.95 13.47 11.20
CA GLN A 28 11.94 12.46 12.27
C GLN A 28 10.98 11.30 11.97
N ALA A 29 9.80 11.59 11.43
CA ALA A 29 8.85 10.55 11.04
C ALA A 29 9.41 9.65 9.94
N ILE A 30 10.06 10.23 8.93
CA ILE A 30 10.74 9.49 7.85
C ILE A 30 11.83 8.58 8.40
N GLU A 31 12.68 9.08 9.31
CA GLU A 31 13.74 8.27 9.91
C GLU A 31 13.17 7.12 10.77
N LYS A 32 12.11 7.36 11.52
CA LYS A 32 11.41 6.30 12.25
C LYS A 32 10.85 5.23 11.31
N LEU A 33 10.22 5.63 10.19
CA LEU A 33 9.70 4.69 9.20
C LEU A 33 10.82 3.87 8.53
N ARG A 34 11.97 4.49 8.24
CA ARG A 34 13.13 3.78 7.66
C ARG A 34 13.72 2.74 8.61
N ALA A 35 13.73 3.04 9.90
CA ALA A 35 14.23 2.14 10.93
C ALA A 35 13.21 1.05 11.32
N PHE A 36 11.96 1.20 10.89
CA PHE A 36 10.89 0.29 11.27
C PHE A 36 10.96 -1.01 10.48
N THR A 37 10.82 -2.12 11.19
CA THR A 37 10.63 -3.45 10.59
C THR A 37 9.23 -3.95 10.97
N PRO A 38 8.36 -4.27 10.01
CA PRO A 38 7.04 -4.83 10.31
C PRO A 38 7.16 -6.14 11.08
N GLU A 39 6.41 -6.26 12.15
CA GLU A 39 6.43 -7.47 13.01
C GLU A 39 5.16 -8.32 12.83
N LYS A 40 4.08 -7.69 12.43
CA LYS A 40 2.76 -8.33 12.34
C LYS A 40 2.19 -8.25 10.94
N PRO A 41 1.79 -9.37 10.35
CA PRO A 41 1.11 -9.38 9.07
C PRO A 41 -0.31 -8.83 9.21
N GLY A 42 -0.83 -8.25 8.13
CA GLY A 42 -2.21 -7.82 8.03
C GLY A 42 -2.39 -6.33 7.85
N VAL A 43 -3.60 -5.94 7.56
CA VAL A 43 -3.99 -4.57 7.19
C VAL A 43 -5.17 -4.04 8.01
N SER A 44 -5.63 -4.79 9.01
CA SER A 44 -6.82 -4.43 9.80
C SER A 44 -6.67 -3.10 10.56
N GLY A 45 -5.43 -2.68 10.84
CA GLY A 45 -5.14 -1.35 11.43
C GLY A 45 -5.60 -0.17 10.58
N VAL A 46 -5.90 -0.38 9.28
CA VAL A 46 -6.51 0.67 8.44
C VAL A 46 -7.86 1.15 8.99
N LEU A 47 -8.65 0.28 9.62
CA LEU A 47 -9.93 0.64 10.23
C LEU A 47 -9.75 1.54 11.46
N GLU A 48 -8.73 1.26 12.26
CA GLU A 48 -8.33 2.10 13.39
C GLU A 48 -7.81 3.46 12.89
N ALA A 49 -6.99 3.45 11.82
CA ALA A 49 -6.51 4.67 11.18
C ALA A 49 -7.65 5.51 10.61
N ALA A 50 -8.65 4.89 9.96
CA ALA A 50 -9.85 5.57 9.47
C ALA A 50 -10.63 6.25 10.61
N THR A 51 -10.78 5.56 11.74
CA THR A 51 -11.42 6.14 12.93
C THR A 51 -10.62 7.34 13.47
N ALA A 52 -9.28 7.27 13.45
CA ALA A 52 -8.41 8.37 13.87
C ALA A 52 -8.44 9.58 12.92
N VAL A 53 -8.86 9.40 11.66
CA VAL A 53 -9.06 10.48 10.68
C VAL A 53 -10.43 11.15 10.82
N SER A 54 -11.32 10.62 11.62
CA SER A 54 -12.71 11.08 11.79
C SER A 54 -12.85 12.60 12.01
N GLY A 55 -14.03 13.15 11.78
CA GLY A 55 -14.35 14.56 11.93
C GLY A 55 -14.61 15.27 10.59
N THR A 56 -13.80 16.23 10.19
CA THR A 56 -13.97 16.96 8.92
C THR A 56 -13.47 16.17 7.74
N ARG A 57 -14.09 16.35 6.57
CA ARG A 57 -13.63 15.76 5.30
C ARG A 57 -12.19 16.17 4.99
N ARG A 58 -11.35 15.21 4.64
CA ARG A 58 -9.92 15.41 4.39
C ARG A 58 -9.51 14.73 3.10
N LEU A 59 -8.43 15.18 2.51
CA LEU A 59 -7.70 14.44 1.49
C LEU A 59 -6.83 13.39 2.20
N VAL A 60 -7.03 12.13 1.86
CA VAL A 60 -6.34 10.97 2.44
C VAL A 60 -5.59 10.24 1.35
N PHE A 61 -4.28 10.15 1.47
CA PHE A 61 -3.46 9.27 0.64
C PHE A 61 -3.36 7.92 1.35
N LEU A 62 -4.01 6.90 0.80
CA LEU A 62 -3.91 5.53 1.30
C LEU A 62 -2.80 4.82 0.52
N VAL A 63 -1.63 4.68 1.14
CA VAL A 63 -0.42 4.16 0.50
C VAL A 63 -0.20 2.71 0.92
N SER A 64 -0.16 1.79 -0.05
CA SER A 64 0.09 0.35 0.18
C SER A 64 0.50 -0.34 -1.12
N ASP A 65 0.92 -1.60 -1.04
CA ASP A 65 1.04 -2.51 -2.18
C ASP A 65 -0.31 -3.10 -2.63
N PHE A 66 -1.37 -2.90 -1.82
CA PHE A 66 -2.73 -3.38 -2.03
C PHE A 66 -2.84 -4.90 -2.32
N LEU A 67 -1.92 -5.70 -1.78
CA LEU A 67 -2.01 -7.16 -1.81
C LEU A 67 -3.02 -7.69 -0.78
N TRP A 68 -4.06 -6.94 -0.53
CA TRP A 68 -5.10 -7.19 0.46
C TRP A 68 -6.14 -8.18 -0.06
N SER A 69 -6.88 -8.78 0.86
CA SER A 69 -8.11 -9.47 0.49
C SER A 69 -9.14 -8.45 -0.05
N THR A 70 -10.03 -8.91 -0.94
CA THR A 70 -11.12 -8.06 -1.44
C THR A 70 -12.00 -7.52 -0.30
N GLU A 71 -12.16 -8.31 0.76
CA GLU A 71 -12.94 -7.91 1.94
C GLU A 71 -12.24 -6.80 2.74
N ASP A 72 -10.92 -6.88 2.94
CA ASP A 72 -10.16 -5.84 3.64
C ASP A 72 -10.16 -4.54 2.82
N ALA A 73 -10.00 -4.64 1.50
CA ALA A 73 -10.08 -3.49 0.60
C ALA A 73 -11.46 -2.81 0.67
N ARG A 74 -12.55 -3.60 0.68
CA ARG A 74 -13.92 -3.11 0.80
C ARG A 74 -14.12 -2.39 2.14
N ARG A 75 -13.72 -2.99 3.24
CA ARG A 75 -13.82 -2.40 4.58
C ARG A 75 -13.03 -1.09 4.68
N ALA A 76 -11.82 -1.04 4.15
CA ALA A 76 -11.02 0.17 4.12
C ALA A 76 -11.68 1.28 3.30
N GLY A 77 -12.19 0.95 2.10
CA GLY A 77 -12.91 1.88 1.25
C GLY A 77 -14.16 2.45 1.94
N GLU A 78 -14.97 1.61 2.56
CA GLU A 78 -16.17 2.01 3.29
C GLU A 78 -15.83 2.89 4.51
N ALA A 79 -14.82 2.50 5.30
CA ALA A 79 -14.41 3.26 6.48
C ALA A 79 -13.88 4.66 6.14
N LEU A 80 -13.29 4.83 4.96
CA LEU A 80 -12.74 6.09 4.49
C LEU A 80 -13.66 6.85 3.53
N ALA A 81 -14.84 6.32 3.16
CA ALA A 81 -15.73 6.88 2.13
C ALA A 81 -16.19 8.32 2.40
N PHE A 82 -16.19 8.78 3.66
CA PHE A 82 -16.48 10.17 4.01
C PHE A 82 -15.38 11.15 3.54
N HIS A 83 -14.17 10.66 3.33
CA HIS A 83 -13.01 11.46 2.97
C HIS A 83 -12.79 11.49 1.46
N ASP A 84 -11.92 12.35 0.99
CA ASP A 84 -11.43 12.37 -0.38
C ASP A 84 -10.20 11.45 -0.45
N VAL A 85 -10.39 10.20 -0.84
CA VAL A 85 -9.36 9.17 -0.77
C VAL A 85 -8.65 9.03 -2.10
N VAL A 86 -7.33 9.08 -2.07
CA VAL A 86 -6.41 8.78 -3.17
C VAL A 86 -5.67 7.50 -2.82
N PRO A 87 -6.06 6.34 -3.37
CA PRO A 87 -5.27 5.12 -3.25
C PRO A 87 -3.95 5.29 -4.01
N VAL A 88 -2.83 5.03 -3.34
CA VAL A 88 -1.49 5.09 -3.93
C VAL A 88 -0.84 3.72 -3.83
N GLU A 89 -0.82 3.01 -4.94
CA GLU A 89 -0.22 1.69 -5.02
C GLU A 89 1.29 1.78 -5.20
N ILE A 90 2.05 1.12 -4.32
CA ILE A 90 3.47 0.87 -4.50
C ILE A 90 3.62 -0.44 -5.26
N ASP A 91 3.99 -0.36 -6.53
CA ASP A 91 4.15 -1.53 -7.39
C ASP A 91 5.60 -2.03 -7.40
N ASP A 92 5.82 -3.12 -6.67
CA ASP A 92 7.09 -3.83 -6.59
C ASP A 92 7.13 -5.06 -7.54
N SER A 93 6.44 -4.96 -8.68
CA SER A 93 6.37 -6.07 -9.66
C SER A 93 7.71 -6.40 -10.31
N LEU A 94 8.65 -5.46 -10.32
CA LEU A 94 10.01 -5.69 -10.84
C LEU A 94 10.67 -6.90 -10.20
N GLN A 95 10.45 -7.13 -8.90
CA GLN A 95 10.99 -8.31 -8.21
C GLN A 95 10.50 -9.64 -8.81
N LEU A 96 9.25 -9.73 -9.29
CA LEU A 96 8.74 -10.93 -9.95
C LEU A 96 9.31 -11.11 -11.36
N ASP A 97 9.56 -10.02 -12.06
CA ASP A 97 10.11 -10.04 -13.43
C ASP A 97 11.58 -10.43 -13.40
N GLU A 98 12.32 -10.07 -12.35
CA GLU A 98 13.72 -10.42 -12.13
C GLU A 98 13.93 -11.88 -11.67
N LEU A 99 12.86 -12.60 -11.29
CA LEU A 99 12.99 -14.02 -10.94
C LEU A 99 13.46 -14.85 -12.13
N PRO A 100 14.39 -15.78 -11.93
CA PRO A 100 14.85 -16.66 -12.99
C PRO A 100 13.70 -17.55 -13.49
N ASP A 101 13.70 -17.85 -14.77
CA ASP A 101 12.70 -18.75 -15.35
C ASP A 101 12.88 -20.21 -14.91
N TRP A 102 14.12 -20.59 -14.56
CA TRP A 102 14.48 -21.94 -14.10
C TRP A 102 15.40 -21.87 -12.89
N GLY A 103 15.26 -22.80 -11.97
CA GLY A 103 16.15 -22.95 -10.83
C GLY A 103 15.44 -23.31 -9.53
N LEU A 104 16.22 -23.43 -8.47
CA LEU A 104 15.71 -23.61 -7.11
C LEU A 104 15.84 -22.29 -6.35
N LEU A 105 14.73 -21.75 -5.93
CA LEU A 105 14.67 -20.52 -5.14
C LEU A 105 14.31 -20.85 -3.69
N ASN A 106 15.08 -20.29 -2.77
CA ASN A 106 14.74 -20.29 -1.36
C ASN A 106 13.99 -18.99 -1.05
N LEU A 107 12.67 -19.03 -1.13
CA LEU A 107 11.83 -17.88 -0.86
C LEU A 107 11.60 -17.76 0.65
N ARG A 108 11.78 -16.57 1.16
CA ARG A 108 11.44 -16.20 2.53
C ARG A 108 10.21 -15.30 2.49
N ASP A 109 9.17 -15.73 3.17
CA ASP A 109 8.02 -14.88 3.44
C ASP A 109 8.42 -13.86 4.51
N LEU A 110 8.32 -12.59 4.17
CA LEU A 110 8.74 -11.49 5.06
C LEU A 110 7.75 -11.27 6.20
N GLU A 111 6.49 -11.66 6.02
CA GLU A 111 5.46 -11.50 7.05
C GLU A 111 5.50 -12.63 8.09
N THR A 112 5.65 -13.86 7.64
CA THR A 112 5.63 -15.04 8.51
C THR A 112 7.02 -15.56 8.88
N GLY A 113 8.07 -15.07 8.16
CA GLY A 113 9.44 -15.57 8.29
C GLY A 113 9.64 -16.99 7.74
N SER A 114 8.58 -17.62 7.23
CA SER A 114 8.65 -18.99 6.71
C SER A 114 9.52 -19.04 5.44
N ARG A 115 10.21 -20.18 5.27
CA ARG A 115 11.06 -20.42 4.11
C ARG A 115 10.49 -21.57 3.29
N ARG A 116 10.46 -21.38 1.97
CA ARG A 116 10.03 -22.41 1.04
C ARG A 116 11.03 -22.55 -0.08
N LEU A 117 11.44 -23.79 -0.35
CA LEU A 117 12.20 -24.11 -1.54
C LEU A 117 11.24 -24.34 -2.71
N VAL A 118 11.39 -23.54 -3.75
CA VAL A 118 10.50 -23.54 -4.92
C VAL A 118 11.30 -23.83 -6.16
N ALA A 119 10.89 -24.86 -6.92
CA ALA A 119 11.43 -25.13 -8.24
C ALA A 119 10.78 -24.20 -9.27
N MET A 120 11.52 -23.20 -9.72
CA MET A 120 11.05 -22.24 -10.71
C MET A 120 10.95 -22.86 -12.09
N ARG A 121 9.87 -22.48 -12.78
CA ARG A 121 9.57 -22.82 -14.18
C ARG A 121 8.82 -21.64 -14.80
N PRO A 122 8.92 -21.41 -16.12
CA PRO A 122 8.20 -20.34 -16.80
C PRO A 122 6.69 -20.36 -16.53
N SER A 123 6.07 -21.53 -16.47
CA SER A 123 4.65 -21.68 -16.18
C SER A 123 4.26 -21.25 -14.75
N LEU A 124 5.15 -21.47 -13.78
CA LEU A 124 4.93 -21.03 -12.39
C LEU A 124 5.07 -19.51 -12.29
N LYS A 125 6.09 -18.93 -12.91
CA LYS A 125 6.30 -17.47 -12.98
C LYS A 125 5.09 -16.79 -13.63
N ALA A 126 4.65 -17.26 -14.79
CA ALA A 126 3.47 -16.74 -15.47
C ALA A 126 2.19 -16.83 -14.60
N ARG A 127 2.00 -17.95 -13.89
CA ARG A 127 0.87 -18.10 -12.97
C ARG A 127 0.93 -17.10 -11.82
N TRP A 128 2.09 -16.86 -11.23
CA TRP A 128 2.25 -15.86 -10.17
C TRP A 128 1.97 -14.45 -10.66
N GLN A 129 2.48 -14.09 -11.83
CA GLN A 129 2.20 -12.80 -12.46
C GLN A 129 0.69 -12.63 -12.73
N ALA A 130 0.03 -13.63 -13.28
CA ALA A 130 -1.40 -13.61 -13.55
C ALA A 130 -2.23 -13.46 -12.26
N THR A 131 -1.90 -14.26 -11.22
CA THR A 131 -2.59 -14.17 -9.92
C THR A 131 -2.43 -12.77 -9.29
N ARG A 132 -1.24 -12.19 -9.36
CA ARG A 132 -0.97 -10.85 -8.83
C ARG A 132 -1.74 -9.77 -9.61
N GLN A 133 -1.76 -9.87 -10.94
CA GLN A 133 -2.55 -8.95 -11.78
C GLN A 133 -4.04 -9.04 -11.49
N GLU A 134 -4.57 -10.26 -11.35
CA GLU A 134 -5.97 -10.48 -11.00
C GLU A 134 -6.33 -9.89 -9.64
N GLN A 135 -5.50 -10.11 -8.62
CA GLN A 135 -5.70 -9.56 -7.29
C GLN A 135 -5.69 -8.02 -7.32
N ARG A 136 -4.73 -7.41 -8.03
CA ARG A 136 -4.68 -5.96 -8.23
C ARG A 136 -5.94 -5.42 -8.92
N ALA A 137 -6.38 -6.08 -9.99
CA ALA A 137 -7.58 -5.66 -10.70
C ALA A 137 -8.81 -5.68 -9.78
N ARG A 138 -8.97 -6.73 -8.97
CA ARG A 138 -10.05 -6.84 -7.98
C ARG A 138 -9.98 -5.73 -6.93
N THR A 139 -8.81 -5.45 -6.39
CA THR A 139 -8.63 -4.38 -5.39
C THR A 139 -8.93 -3.00 -5.99
N ARG A 140 -8.45 -2.71 -7.20
CA ARG A 140 -8.78 -1.47 -7.92
C ARG A 140 -10.28 -1.30 -8.10
N GLN A 141 -10.97 -2.33 -8.58
CA GLN A 141 -12.41 -2.29 -8.78
C GLN A 141 -13.18 -1.94 -7.49
N VAL A 142 -12.70 -2.39 -6.33
CA VAL A 142 -13.29 -2.02 -5.05
C VAL A 142 -13.13 -0.52 -4.77
N PHE A 143 -11.94 0.03 -4.98
CA PHE A 143 -11.68 1.44 -4.73
C PHE A 143 -12.32 2.37 -5.76
N ASP A 144 -12.51 1.94 -7.01
CA ASP A 144 -13.18 2.72 -8.07
C ASP A 144 -14.60 3.17 -7.67
N THR A 145 -15.24 2.46 -6.75
CA THR A 145 -16.58 2.80 -6.25
C THR A 145 -16.60 3.72 -5.03
N THR A 146 -15.50 3.82 -4.28
CA THR A 146 -15.46 4.51 -2.98
C THR A 146 -14.38 5.59 -2.87
N ALA A 147 -13.47 5.66 -3.83
CA ALA A 147 -12.30 6.55 -3.81
C ALA A 147 -12.06 7.18 -5.19
N ARG A 148 -11.01 8.00 -5.29
CA ARG A 148 -10.48 8.40 -6.60
C ARG A 148 -9.82 7.21 -7.29
N GLU A 149 -9.54 7.36 -8.59
CA GLU A 149 -8.72 6.40 -9.34
C GLU A 149 -7.40 6.13 -8.61
N MET A 150 -6.92 4.88 -8.68
CA MET A 150 -5.70 4.46 -8.01
C MET A 150 -4.46 4.97 -8.75
N PHE A 151 -3.59 5.70 -8.04
CA PHE A 151 -2.31 6.16 -8.56
C PHE A 151 -1.23 5.09 -8.28
N THR A 152 -0.56 4.60 -9.30
CA THR A 152 0.49 3.58 -9.15
C THR A 152 1.88 4.20 -9.24
N ILE A 153 2.71 3.96 -8.23
CA ILE A 153 4.13 4.28 -8.20
C ILE A 153 4.89 2.97 -8.45
N ARG A 154 5.66 2.95 -9.55
CA ARG A 154 6.67 1.92 -9.82
C ARG A 154 8.01 2.48 -9.42
N ASP A 155 9.03 1.95 -9.28
CA ASP A 155 10.40 2.43 -9.11
C ASP A 155 10.54 3.81 -8.39
N ARG A 156 10.02 4.89 -8.96
CA ARG A 156 10.11 6.26 -8.42
C ARG A 156 8.85 7.08 -8.64
N ILE A 157 8.70 8.13 -7.82
CA ILE A 157 7.57 9.06 -7.96
C ILE A 157 7.81 9.99 -9.16
N ASP A 158 6.91 9.94 -10.12
CA ASP A 158 6.78 10.97 -11.16
C ASP A 158 5.92 12.12 -10.62
N TRP A 159 6.58 13.20 -10.23
CA TRP A 159 5.92 14.37 -9.64
C TRP A 159 5.01 15.10 -10.61
N MET A 160 5.34 15.13 -11.90
CA MET A 160 4.49 15.77 -12.90
C MET A 160 3.19 14.99 -13.08
N ARG A 161 3.31 13.66 -13.20
CA ARG A 161 2.16 12.77 -13.30
C ARG A 161 1.28 12.82 -12.05
N LEU A 162 1.88 12.79 -10.85
CA LEU A 162 1.13 12.92 -9.59
C LEU A 162 0.39 14.26 -9.51
N THR A 163 1.05 15.35 -9.90
CA THR A 163 0.43 16.68 -9.89
C THR A 163 -0.75 16.76 -10.86
N SER A 164 -0.58 16.27 -12.09
CA SER A 164 -1.66 16.22 -13.09
C SER A 164 -2.82 15.36 -12.61
N PHE A 165 -2.52 14.19 -12.02
CA PHE A 165 -3.52 13.30 -11.44
C PHE A 165 -4.34 13.99 -10.33
N LEU A 166 -3.68 14.72 -9.43
CA LEU A 166 -4.37 15.42 -8.34
C LEU A 166 -5.23 16.59 -8.82
N LEU A 167 -4.83 17.27 -9.90
CA LEU A 167 -5.54 18.42 -10.46
C LEU A 167 -6.70 18.03 -11.36
N TYR A 168 -6.54 16.99 -12.16
CA TYR A 168 -7.46 16.65 -13.26
C TYR A 168 -8.19 15.30 -13.05
N GLY A 169 -7.81 14.51 -12.07
CA GLY A 169 -8.52 13.28 -11.67
C GLY A 169 -8.16 12.02 -12.44
N SER A 170 -7.51 12.12 -13.59
CA SER A 170 -6.99 10.98 -14.37
C SER A 170 -5.87 11.46 -15.31
N VAL A 171 -4.93 10.59 -15.64
CA VAL A 171 -3.85 10.83 -16.61
C VAL A 171 -3.90 9.75 -17.66
#